data_5cff90e3644e363c4e4cc353badac868
#
_entry.id   5cff90e3644e363c4e4cc353badac868
#
_cell.length_a   1.000
_cell.length_b   1.000
_cell.length_c   1.000
_cell.angle_alpha   90.00
_cell.angle_beta   90.00
_cell.angle_gamma   90.00
#
_symmetry.space_group_name_H-M   'P 1'
#
loop_
_entity.id
_entity.type
_entity.pdbx_description
1 polymer ?
#
loop_
_entity_poly.entity_id
_entity_poly.type
_entity_poly.pdbx_seq_one_letter_code
_entity_poly.pdbx_strand_id
1 'polypeptide(L)'
;MTDESLPDSFLAEIRALEDAYLRTDDPIRQSGFGGGSERWRAERSPILEAVTGDGDLLDIGCAVGYLAECLVEWGAERGVRLTPHGIDVGERLIAEAKRRLPRYADNFHVANGWDWRPGRRFRYVYTLSDCVPLEMLQEYVARLLDRLVEPGGRLIVGSYGSRSRGTPPLALGDVLATYGYAVSGEASGGDPPLTAFAWIDR
;
A
#
# COMPACT_ATOMS: atom_id res chain seq x y z
N MET A 1 21.62 0.21 -12.81
CA MET A 1 20.77 0.49 -11.63
C MET A 1 21.69 1.02 -10.56
N THR A 2 21.54 2.29 -10.23
CA THR A 2 22.30 2.92 -9.13
C THR A 2 21.90 2.25 -7.81
N ASP A 3 22.88 1.98 -6.96
CA ASP A 3 22.66 1.41 -5.60
C ASP A 3 22.30 2.55 -4.63
N GLU A 4 21.45 3.48 -5.08
CA GLU A 4 21.01 4.61 -4.29
C GLU A 4 20.01 4.12 -3.23
N SER A 5 20.31 4.46 -1.97
CA SER A 5 19.39 4.28 -0.85
C SER A 5 18.36 5.43 -0.80
N LEU A 6 17.24 5.21 -0.14
CA LEU A 6 16.32 6.31 0.18
C LEU A 6 17.04 7.38 1.03
N PRO A 7 16.75 8.68 0.83
CA PRO A 7 17.32 9.75 1.63
C PRO A 7 17.05 9.59 3.12
N ASP A 8 18.06 9.80 3.97
CA ASP A 8 17.93 9.69 5.43
C ASP A 8 16.85 10.62 6.00
N SER A 9 16.71 11.83 5.43
CA SER A 9 15.67 12.79 5.80
C SER A 9 14.27 12.23 5.56
N PHE A 10 14.06 11.58 4.42
CA PHE A 10 12.79 10.95 4.08
C PHE A 10 12.48 9.78 5.04
N LEU A 11 13.46 8.93 5.33
CA LEU A 11 13.30 7.85 6.31
C LEU A 11 13.02 8.36 7.72
N ALA A 12 13.61 9.48 8.12
CA ALA A 12 13.32 10.11 9.41
C ALA A 12 11.90 10.65 9.49
N GLU A 13 11.39 11.27 8.42
CA GLU A 13 10.00 11.74 8.34
C GLU A 13 9.01 10.58 8.46
N ILE A 14 9.22 9.47 7.74
CA ILE A 14 8.35 8.29 7.83
C ILE A 14 8.36 7.71 9.25
N ARG A 15 9.55 7.58 9.87
CA ARG A 15 9.65 7.07 11.25
C ARG A 15 8.94 7.97 12.27
N ALA A 16 8.91 9.28 12.04
CA ALA A 16 8.18 10.20 12.91
C ALA A 16 6.67 9.97 12.90
N LEU A 17 6.10 9.36 11.84
CA LEU A 17 4.69 9.00 11.77
C LEU A 17 4.31 7.89 12.75
N GLU A 18 5.24 7.01 13.13
CA GLU A 18 4.98 5.92 14.06
C GLU A 18 4.40 6.43 15.39
N ASP A 19 5.03 7.45 15.99
CA ASP A 19 4.53 8.04 17.23
C ASP A 19 3.16 8.69 17.06
N ALA A 20 2.91 9.31 15.89
CA ALA A 20 1.62 9.95 15.61
C ALA A 20 0.50 8.91 15.49
N TYR A 21 0.74 7.81 14.82
CA TYR A 21 -0.23 6.74 14.62
C TYR A 21 -0.55 5.98 15.91
N LEU A 22 0.44 5.79 16.77
CA LEU A 22 0.26 5.06 18.03
C LEU A 22 -0.28 5.91 19.21
N ARG A 23 -0.67 7.18 18.97
CA ARG A 23 -1.34 8.02 19.99
C ARG A 23 -2.80 7.66 20.24
N THR A 24 -3.37 6.76 19.48
CA THR A 24 -4.79 6.37 19.53
C THR A 24 -4.91 4.86 19.38
N ASP A 25 -5.99 4.30 19.91
CA ASP A 25 -6.34 2.88 19.75
C ASP A 25 -7.29 2.66 18.55
N ASP A 26 -7.75 3.72 17.88
CA ASP A 26 -8.60 3.65 16.69
C ASP A 26 -7.76 3.21 15.48
N PRO A 27 -8.00 2.02 14.91
CA PRO A 27 -7.20 1.47 13.81
C PRO A 27 -7.24 2.32 12.55
N ILE A 28 -8.33 3.02 12.31
CA ILE A 28 -8.47 3.94 11.17
C ILE A 28 -7.50 5.11 11.33
N ARG A 29 -7.44 5.69 12.52
CA ARG A 29 -6.52 6.79 12.83
C ARG A 29 -5.07 6.32 12.90
N GLN A 30 -4.82 5.10 13.39
CA GLN A 30 -3.51 4.44 13.34
C GLN A 30 -3.01 4.15 11.92
N SER A 31 -3.87 4.28 10.91
CA SER A 31 -3.53 4.18 9.49
C SER A 31 -3.44 5.56 8.81
N GLY A 32 -3.28 6.63 9.60
CA GLY A 32 -3.14 7.99 9.10
C GLY A 32 -4.43 8.62 8.55
N PHE A 33 -5.60 8.03 8.83
CA PHE A 33 -6.87 8.49 8.27
C PHE A 33 -7.75 9.21 9.29
N GLY A 34 -8.24 10.38 8.95
CA GLY A 34 -9.05 11.22 9.84
C GLY A 34 -10.58 11.09 9.66
N GLY A 35 -11.06 10.08 8.93
CA GLY A 35 -12.49 9.83 8.68
C GLY A 35 -13.06 8.70 9.53
N GLY A 36 -14.38 8.45 9.39
CA GLY A 36 -15.04 7.28 9.98
C GLY A 36 -14.96 6.04 9.08
N SER A 37 -15.49 4.91 9.59
CA SER A 37 -15.42 3.59 8.94
C SER A 37 -16.10 3.53 7.57
N GLU A 38 -17.22 4.20 7.40
CA GLU A 38 -17.94 4.27 6.11
C GLU A 38 -17.06 4.93 5.04
N ARG A 39 -16.49 6.08 5.38
CA ARG A 39 -15.59 6.81 4.48
C ARG A 39 -14.29 6.05 4.26
N TRP A 40 -13.74 5.38 5.29
CA TRP A 40 -12.58 4.49 5.15
C TRP A 40 -12.84 3.43 4.09
N ARG A 41 -13.98 2.73 4.18
CA ARG A 41 -14.35 1.70 3.19
C ARG A 41 -14.53 2.30 1.80
N ALA A 42 -15.27 3.41 1.66
CA ALA A 42 -15.52 4.06 0.37
C ALA A 42 -14.22 4.50 -0.34
N GLU A 43 -13.21 4.89 0.42
CA GLU A 43 -11.93 5.37 -0.12
C GLU A 43 -10.88 4.26 -0.28
N ARG A 44 -11.06 3.05 0.30
CA ARG A 44 -10.04 1.98 0.27
C ARG A 44 -10.50 0.71 -0.45
N SER A 45 -11.79 0.40 -0.42
CA SER A 45 -12.28 -0.82 -1.08
C SER A 45 -12.07 -0.83 -2.61
N PRO A 46 -11.94 0.31 -3.33
CA PRO A 46 -11.61 0.28 -4.75
C PRO A 46 -10.27 -0.39 -5.10
N ILE A 47 -9.35 -0.58 -4.14
CA ILE A 47 -8.15 -1.41 -4.32
C ILE A 47 -8.53 -2.81 -4.82
N LEU A 48 -9.68 -3.34 -4.40
CA LEU A 48 -10.15 -4.67 -4.80
C LEU A 48 -10.61 -4.77 -6.26
N GLU A 49 -10.73 -3.67 -6.98
CA GLU A 49 -10.99 -3.71 -8.43
C GLU A 49 -9.77 -4.27 -9.20
N ALA A 50 -8.59 -4.15 -8.59
CA ALA A 50 -7.37 -4.75 -9.12
C ALA A 50 -7.25 -6.27 -8.82
N VAL A 51 -8.10 -6.82 -7.95
CA VAL A 51 -8.01 -8.21 -7.48
C VAL A 51 -8.90 -9.10 -8.33
N THR A 52 -8.32 -10.08 -9.02
CA THR A 52 -9.01 -10.95 -9.98
C THR A 52 -9.24 -12.38 -9.48
N GLY A 53 -8.80 -12.71 -8.27
CA GLY A 53 -8.96 -14.05 -7.68
C GLY A 53 -8.13 -14.23 -6.42
N ASP A 54 -8.16 -15.41 -5.85
CA ASP A 54 -7.42 -15.78 -4.63
C ASP A 54 -5.91 -15.54 -4.78
N GLY A 55 -5.23 -15.14 -3.70
CA GLY A 55 -3.77 -14.98 -3.72
C GLY A 55 -3.20 -14.25 -2.53
N ASP A 56 -1.87 -14.19 -2.50
CA ASP A 56 -1.13 -13.44 -1.50
C ASP A 56 -1.11 -11.95 -1.87
N LEU A 57 -1.45 -11.09 -0.91
CA LEU A 57 -1.45 -9.64 -1.07
C LEU A 57 -0.41 -9.04 -0.12
N LEU A 58 0.60 -8.38 -0.67
CA LEU A 58 1.59 -7.62 0.07
C LEU A 58 1.17 -6.15 0.14
N ASP A 59 1.03 -5.62 1.34
CA ASP A 59 0.80 -4.20 1.64
C ASP A 59 2.12 -3.55 2.07
N ILE A 60 2.66 -2.64 1.27
CA ILE A 60 3.90 -1.91 1.55
C ILE A 60 3.57 -0.56 2.17
N GLY A 61 4.08 -0.31 3.39
CA GLY A 61 3.65 0.79 4.24
C GLY A 61 2.38 0.43 5.00
N CYS A 62 2.29 -0.82 5.47
CA CYS A 62 1.06 -1.39 6.03
C CYS A 62 0.64 -0.81 7.39
N ALA A 63 1.45 0.05 7.99
CA ALA A 63 1.23 0.60 9.34
C ALA A 63 0.84 -0.52 10.34
N VAL A 64 -0.29 -0.38 11.02
CA VAL A 64 -0.80 -1.37 12.00
C VAL A 64 -1.57 -2.54 11.36
N GLY A 65 -1.47 -2.74 10.03
CA GLY A 65 -2.09 -3.84 9.30
C GLY A 65 -3.62 -3.74 9.13
N TYR A 66 -4.23 -2.60 9.45
CA TYR A 66 -5.69 -2.47 9.41
C TYR A 66 -6.24 -2.50 7.97
N LEU A 67 -5.53 -1.89 7.00
CA LEU A 67 -5.93 -1.99 5.59
C LEU A 67 -5.89 -3.45 5.12
N ALA A 68 -4.83 -4.17 5.44
CA ALA A 68 -4.70 -5.58 5.09
C ALA A 68 -5.84 -6.44 5.67
N GLU A 69 -6.22 -6.21 6.95
CA GLU A 69 -7.40 -6.84 7.60
C GLU A 69 -8.68 -6.55 6.79
N CYS A 70 -8.95 -5.28 6.50
CA CYS A 70 -10.12 -4.87 5.73
C CYS A 70 -10.16 -5.48 4.33
N LEU A 71 -9.03 -5.53 3.61
CA LEU A 71 -8.98 -6.11 2.27
C LEU A 71 -9.25 -7.62 2.28
N VAL A 72 -8.83 -8.34 3.32
CA VAL A 72 -9.18 -9.75 3.50
C VAL A 72 -10.69 -9.91 3.71
N GLU A 73 -11.29 -9.11 4.58
CA GLU A 73 -12.73 -9.16 4.86
C GLU A 73 -13.56 -8.79 3.62
N TRP A 74 -13.26 -7.65 3.01
CA TRP A 74 -13.99 -7.19 1.82
C TRP A 74 -13.76 -8.07 0.59
N GLY A 75 -12.58 -8.70 0.48
CA GLY A 75 -12.30 -9.71 -0.54
C GLY A 75 -13.19 -10.93 -0.35
N ALA A 76 -13.32 -11.41 0.88
CA ALA A 76 -14.20 -12.55 1.20
C ALA A 76 -15.68 -12.26 0.87
N GLU A 77 -16.16 -11.04 1.08
CA GLU A 77 -17.51 -10.60 0.66
C GLU A 77 -17.71 -10.71 -0.86
N ARG A 78 -16.63 -10.58 -1.64
CA ARG A 78 -16.61 -10.74 -3.11
C ARG A 78 -16.28 -12.15 -3.58
N GLY A 79 -16.16 -13.11 -2.65
CA GLY A 79 -15.81 -14.51 -2.95
C GLY A 79 -14.32 -14.73 -3.24
N VAL A 80 -13.44 -13.81 -2.85
CA VAL A 80 -11.99 -13.88 -3.05
C VAL A 80 -11.30 -14.08 -1.71
N ARG A 81 -10.34 -15.01 -1.66
CA ARG A 81 -9.52 -15.29 -0.48
C ARG A 81 -8.13 -14.66 -0.63
N LEU A 82 -7.86 -13.64 0.16
CA LEU A 82 -6.55 -13.00 0.23
C LEU A 82 -5.78 -13.47 1.45
N THR A 83 -4.50 -13.80 1.26
CA THR A 83 -3.56 -14.01 2.35
C THR A 83 -2.77 -12.71 2.54
N PRO A 84 -2.94 -12.01 3.68
CA PRO A 84 -2.29 -10.74 3.89
C PRO A 84 -0.81 -10.92 4.26
N HIS A 85 0.02 -10.06 3.70
CA HIS A 85 1.41 -9.82 4.05
C HIS A 85 1.60 -8.31 4.19
N GLY A 86 2.53 -7.87 5.03
CA GLY A 86 2.79 -6.45 5.19
C GLY A 86 4.23 -6.14 5.56
N ILE A 87 4.70 -4.99 5.09
CA ILE A 87 5.95 -4.41 5.55
C ILE A 87 5.75 -2.93 5.90
N ASP A 88 6.47 -2.50 6.92
CA ASP A 88 6.56 -1.10 7.33
C ASP A 88 7.94 -0.85 7.97
N VAL A 89 8.43 0.37 7.96
CA VAL A 89 9.69 0.74 8.61
C VAL A 89 9.53 0.94 10.12
N GLY A 90 8.30 1.09 10.59
CA GLY A 90 7.95 1.28 12.00
C GLY A 90 7.88 -0.05 12.76
N GLU A 91 8.84 -0.30 13.64
CA GLU A 91 8.90 -1.55 14.41
C GLU A 91 7.66 -1.75 15.29
N ARG A 92 7.20 -0.69 15.96
CA ARG A 92 6.01 -0.74 16.82
C ARG A 92 4.71 -0.87 16.02
N LEU A 93 4.67 -0.33 14.78
CA LEU A 93 3.55 -0.52 13.87
C LEU A 93 3.44 -1.98 13.44
N ILE A 94 4.56 -2.61 13.09
CA ILE A 94 4.60 -4.04 12.76
C ILE A 94 4.25 -4.92 13.96
N ALA A 95 4.69 -4.57 15.17
CA ALA A 95 4.29 -5.29 16.38
C ALA A 95 2.75 -5.25 16.57
N GLU A 96 2.14 -4.11 16.32
CA GLU A 96 0.70 -3.93 16.36
C GLU A 96 -0.02 -4.70 15.23
N ALA A 97 0.51 -4.69 14.01
CA ALA A 97 -0.02 -5.48 12.89
C ALA A 97 -0.03 -6.99 13.20
N LYS A 98 1.05 -7.50 13.82
CA LYS A 98 1.12 -8.90 14.27
C LYS A 98 0.10 -9.22 15.36
N ARG A 99 -0.13 -8.28 16.29
CA ARG A 99 -1.14 -8.44 17.35
C ARG A 99 -2.56 -8.42 16.77
N ARG A 100 -2.82 -7.60 15.76
CA ARG A 100 -4.10 -7.47 15.07
C ARG A 100 -4.43 -8.72 14.25
N LEU A 101 -3.46 -9.24 13.53
CA LEU A 101 -3.58 -10.36 12.63
C LEU A 101 -2.76 -11.57 13.10
N PRO A 102 -3.06 -12.16 14.29
CA PRO A 102 -2.21 -13.16 14.92
C PRO A 102 -2.07 -14.44 14.07
N ARG A 103 -3.09 -14.78 13.27
CA ARG A 103 -3.05 -15.90 12.32
C ARG A 103 -1.99 -15.70 11.22
N TYR A 104 -1.65 -14.45 10.92
CA TYR A 104 -0.74 -14.04 9.86
C TYR A 104 0.49 -13.29 10.40
N ALA A 105 0.78 -13.41 11.71
CA ALA A 105 1.84 -12.64 12.36
C ALA A 105 3.21 -12.80 11.66
N ASP A 106 3.52 -13.98 11.15
CA ASP A 106 4.78 -14.27 10.47
C ASP A 106 4.87 -13.64 9.06
N ASN A 107 3.76 -13.08 8.56
CA ASN A 107 3.70 -12.42 7.25
C ASN A 107 4.01 -10.91 7.34
N PHE A 108 4.22 -10.36 8.54
CA PHE A 108 4.47 -8.93 8.75
C PHE A 108 5.93 -8.71 9.19
N HIS A 109 6.65 -7.83 8.47
CA HIS A 109 8.08 -7.61 8.71
C HIS A 109 8.43 -6.13 8.78
N VAL A 110 9.40 -5.79 9.63
CA VAL A 110 10.02 -4.46 9.61
C VAL A 110 10.95 -4.40 8.42
N ALA A 111 10.57 -3.63 7.41
CA ALA A 111 11.32 -3.52 6.17
C ALA A 111 10.90 -2.28 5.38
N ASN A 112 11.76 -1.88 4.44
CA ASN A 112 11.54 -0.80 3.50
C ASN A 112 11.28 -1.37 2.09
N GLY A 113 10.22 -0.97 1.43
CA GLY A 113 9.87 -1.45 0.09
C GLY A 113 10.93 -1.17 -0.99
N TRP A 114 11.81 -0.20 -0.77
CA TRP A 114 12.87 0.15 -1.71
C TRP A 114 13.94 -0.95 -1.88
N ASP A 115 14.35 -1.56 -0.78
CA ASP A 115 15.47 -2.50 -0.75
C ASP A 115 15.12 -3.90 -0.22
N TRP A 116 13.89 -4.12 0.25
CA TRP A 116 13.44 -5.39 0.77
C TRP A 116 13.54 -6.52 -0.27
N ARG A 117 14.12 -7.65 0.15
CA ARG A 117 14.34 -8.83 -0.70
C ARG A 117 13.85 -10.09 0.02
N PRO A 118 12.52 -10.32 0.02
CA PRO A 118 11.99 -11.57 0.53
C PRO A 118 12.39 -12.72 -0.41
N GLY A 119 12.48 -13.92 0.12
CA GLY A 119 12.75 -15.13 -0.68
C GLY A 119 11.58 -15.56 -1.57
N ARG A 120 10.57 -14.71 -1.80
CA ARG A 120 9.34 -15.01 -2.53
C ARG A 120 8.79 -13.78 -3.26
N ARG A 121 7.80 -14.03 -4.13
CA ARG A 121 6.98 -13.00 -4.81
C ARG A 121 5.52 -13.16 -4.42
N PHE A 122 4.71 -12.15 -4.76
CA PHE A 122 3.30 -12.05 -4.37
C PHE A 122 2.43 -11.85 -5.60
N ARG A 123 1.22 -12.39 -5.57
CA ARG A 123 0.26 -12.20 -6.65
C ARG A 123 -0.20 -10.75 -6.75
N TYR A 124 -0.41 -10.10 -5.62
CA TYR A 124 -0.78 -8.70 -5.54
C TYR A 124 0.20 -7.97 -4.65
N VAL A 125 0.76 -6.90 -5.15
CA VAL A 125 1.62 -5.98 -4.38
C VAL A 125 0.96 -4.62 -4.40
N TYR A 126 0.59 -4.11 -3.24
CA TYR A 126 0.02 -2.79 -3.07
C TYR A 126 1.04 -1.86 -2.41
N THR A 127 1.11 -0.62 -2.88
CA THR A 127 1.94 0.44 -2.31
C THR A 127 1.34 1.80 -2.57
N LEU A 128 1.73 2.81 -1.77
CA LEU A 128 1.42 4.21 -2.05
C LEU A 128 2.56 4.88 -2.82
N SER A 129 2.21 5.86 -3.64
CA SER A 129 3.18 6.67 -4.39
C SER A 129 4.09 7.51 -3.48
N ASP A 130 3.69 7.76 -2.24
CA ASP A 130 4.45 8.49 -1.23
C ASP A 130 5.28 7.60 -0.28
N CYS A 131 5.36 6.29 -0.57
CA CYS A 131 6.34 5.39 0.08
C CYS A 131 7.79 5.69 -0.34
N VAL A 132 7.99 6.54 -1.33
CA VAL A 132 9.28 7.08 -1.78
C VAL A 132 9.13 8.54 -2.20
N PRO A 133 10.20 9.35 -2.27
CA PRO A 133 10.17 10.65 -2.95
C PRO A 133 9.65 10.51 -4.38
N LEU A 134 8.87 11.49 -4.86
CA LEU A 134 8.18 11.39 -6.15
C LEU A 134 9.15 11.20 -7.33
N GLU A 135 10.32 11.80 -7.28
CA GLU A 135 11.39 11.65 -8.27
C GLU A 135 11.98 10.23 -8.33
N MET A 136 11.80 9.44 -7.27
CA MET A 136 12.25 8.05 -7.20
C MET A 136 11.13 7.05 -7.58
N LEU A 137 9.90 7.52 -7.82
CA LEU A 137 8.73 6.64 -8.01
C LEU A 137 8.89 5.73 -9.21
N GLN A 138 9.46 6.20 -10.33
CA GLN A 138 9.67 5.37 -11.52
C GLN A 138 10.59 4.18 -11.24
N GLU A 139 11.71 4.42 -10.59
CA GLU A 139 12.64 3.35 -10.21
C GLU A 139 12.03 2.42 -9.16
N TYR A 140 11.27 2.97 -8.22
CA TYR A 140 10.57 2.19 -7.21
C TYR A 140 9.58 1.20 -7.83
N VAL A 141 8.74 1.66 -8.74
CA VAL A 141 7.79 0.81 -9.49
C VAL A 141 8.54 -0.31 -10.22
N ALA A 142 9.64 0.02 -10.92
CA ALA A 142 10.46 -0.97 -11.61
C ALA A 142 11.03 -2.03 -10.63
N ARG A 143 11.53 -1.60 -9.47
CA ARG A 143 12.06 -2.49 -8.43
C ARG A 143 10.99 -3.42 -7.86
N LEU A 144 9.78 -2.90 -7.59
CA LEU A 144 8.68 -3.71 -7.07
C LEU A 144 8.22 -4.76 -8.07
N LEU A 145 8.01 -4.37 -9.34
CA LEU A 145 7.65 -5.30 -10.41
C LEU A 145 8.69 -6.40 -10.59
N ASP A 146 9.96 -6.05 -10.60
CA ASP A 146 11.02 -7.03 -10.78
C ASP A 146 11.15 -7.99 -9.59
N ARG A 147 11.05 -7.50 -8.37
CA ARG A 147 11.43 -8.25 -7.17
C ARG A 147 10.27 -8.90 -6.44
N LEU A 148 9.12 -8.23 -6.38
CA LEU A 148 8.03 -8.59 -5.47
C LEU A 148 6.79 -9.13 -6.17
N VAL A 149 6.52 -8.74 -7.42
CA VAL A 149 5.34 -9.22 -8.16
C VAL A 149 5.70 -10.54 -8.85
N GLU A 150 4.87 -11.57 -8.72
CA GLU A 150 5.06 -12.85 -9.42
C GLU A 150 4.67 -12.72 -10.92
N PRO A 151 5.15 -13.61 -11.81
CA PRO A 151 4.66 -13.66 -13.18
C PRO A 151 3.15 -13.90 -13.21
N GLY A 152 2.41 -13.05 -13.94
CA GLY A 152 0.95 -13.03 -13.95
C GLY A 152 0.32 -12.37 -12.71
N GLY A 153 1.13 -11.81 -11.83
CA GLY A 153 0.69 -11.00 -10.70
C GLY A 153 0.53 -9.52 -11.07
N ARG A 154 0.20 -8.71 -10.08
CA ARG A 154 -0.19 -7.31 -10.28
C ARG A 154 0.44 -6.37 -9.25
N LEU A 155 1.02 -5.27 -9.71
CA LEU A 155 1.40 -4.14 -8.88
C LEU A 155 0.27 -3.12 -8.88
N ILE A 156 -0.19 -2.74 -7.71
CA ILE A 156 -1.24 -1.74 -7.47
C ILE A 156 -0.58 -0.54 -6.79
N VAL A 157 -0.61 0.61 -7.44
CA VAL A 157 -0.09 1.86 -6.88
C VAL A 157 -1.26 2.73 -6.48
N GLY A 158 -1.24 3.23 -5.25
CA GLY A 158 -2.26 4.14 -4.71
C GLY A 158 -1.71 5.56 -4.50
N SER A 159 -2.60 6.54 -4.56
CA SER A 159 -2.34 7.92 -4.16
C SER A 159 -3.53 8.44 -3.37
N TYR A 160 -3.24 9.13 -2.26
CA TYR A 160 -4.24 9.72 -1.40
C TYR A 160 -4.19 11.24 -1.46
N GLY A 161 -5.32 11.85 -1.77
CA GLY A 161 -5.52 13.27 -1.64
C GLY A 161 -5.79 13.70 -0.19
N SER A 162 -5.93 14.99 0.03
CA SER A 162 -6.20 15.56 1.35
C SER A 162 -7.35 16.57 1.28
N ARG A 163 -8.45 16.27 1.97
CA ARG A 163 -9.59 17.22 2.11
C ARG A 163 -9.17 18.51 2.79
N SER A 164 -8.43 18.40 3.88
CA SER A 164 -8.03 19.57 4.68
C SER A 164 -7.09 20.51 3.94
N ARG A 165 -6.28 19.96 3.01
CA ARG A 165 -5.35 20.72 2.17
C ARG A 165 -5.92 21.03 0.78
N GLY A 166 -7.09 20.48 0.42
CA GLY A 166 -7.65 20.62 -0.91
C GLY A 166 -6.79 20.00 -2.01
N THR A 167 -5.97 19.00 -1.67
CA THR A 167 -5.03 18.36 -2.61
C THR A 167 -5.69 17.11 -3.21
N PRO A 168 -5.87 17.01 -4.54
CA PRO A 168 -6.36 15.81 -5.18
C PRO A 168 -5.29 14.69 -5.13
N PRO A 169 -5.68 13.42 -5.32
CA PRO A 169 -4.72 12.34 -5.54
C PRO A 169 -4.01 12.52 -6.90
N LEU A 170 -2.84 11.90 -7.06
CA LEU A 170 -2.14 11.87 -8.34
C LEU A 170 -2.97 11.11 -9.39
N ALA A 171 -2.93 11.56 -10.63
CA ALA A 171 -3.44 10.82 -11.80
C ALA A 171 -2.47 9.67 -12.12
N LEU A 172 -2.56 8.58 -11.35
CA LEU A 172 -1.57 7.49 -11.37
C LEU A 172 -1.49 6.78 -12.72
N GLY A 173 -2.60 6.62 -13.43
CA GLY A 173 -2.61 6.05 -14.77
C GLY A 173 -1.72 6.84 -15.73
N ASP A 174 -1.88 8.16 -15.75
CA ASP A 174 -1.04 9.04 -16.58
C ASP A 174 0.42 8.99 -16.13
N VAL A 175 0.68 9.04 -14.82
CA VAL A 175 2.05 8.97 -14.28
C VAL A 175 2.73 7.67 -14.70
N LEU A 176 2.10 6.52 -14.50
CA LEU A 176 2.66 5.21 -14.87
C LEU A 176 2.84 5.07 -16.39
N ALA A 177 1.92 5.64 -17.18
CA ALA A 177 2.05 5.67 -18.64
C ALA A 177 3.27 6.50 -19.09
N THR A 178 3.58 7.63 -18.42
CA THR A 178 4.79 8.41 -18.71
C THR A 178 6.08 7.64 -18.42
N TYR A 179 6.04 6.65 -17.50
CA TYR A 179 7.15 5.74 -17.22
C TYR A 179 7.27 4.59 -18.23
N GLY A 180 6.34 4.52 -19.20
CA GLY A 180 6.33 3.49 -20.25
C GLY A 180 5.59 2.21 -19.87
N TYR A 181 4.82 2.20 -18.78
CA TYR A 181 4.02 1.04 -18.39
C TYR A 181 2.66 1.01 -19.09
N ALA A 182 2.23 -0.18 -19.47
CA ALA A 182 0.84 -0.43 -19.87
C ALA A 182 -0.02 -0.54 -18.60
N VAL A 183 -0.86 0.46 -18.34
CA VAL A 183 -1.80 0.45 -17.22
C VAL A 183 -2.94 -0.50 -17.54
N SER A 184 -3.12 -1.53 -16.70
CA SER A 184 -4.15 -2.58 -16.90
C SER A 184 -5.52 -2.18 -16.35
N GLY A 185 -5.58 -1.12 -15.54
CA GLY A 185 -6.83 -0.54 -15.04
C GLY A 185 -6.59 0.48 -13.95
N GLU A 186 -7.67 1.19 -13.63
CA GLU A 186 -7.70 2.27 -12.64
C GLU A 186 -8.99 2.19 -11.82
N ALA A 187 -8.92 2.69 -10.59
CA ALA A 187 -10.07 2.89 -9.72
C ALA A 187 -9.90 4.15 -8.87
N SER A 188 -10.99 4.68 -8.37
CA SER A 188 -10.98 5.83 -7.46
C SER A 188 -12.00 5.65 -6.33
N GLY A 189 -11.77 6.30 -5.20
CA GLY A 189 -12.65 6.22 -4.04
C GLY A 189 -12.94 7.56 -3.42
N GLY A 190 -14.12 7.64 -2.78
CA GLY A 190 -14.65 8.88 -2.19
C GLY A 190 -15.51 9.70 -3.14
N ASP A 191 -16.28 10.62 -2.57
CA ASP A 191 -17.10 11.60 -3.30
C ASP A 191 -16.92 13.00 -2.66
N PRO A 192 -16.27 13.96 -3.35
CA PRO A 192 -15.49 13.76 -4.59
C PRO A 192 -14.31 12.77 -4.39
N PRO A 193 -13.76 12.19 -5.47
CA PRO A 193 -12.65 11.23 -5.37
C PRO A 193 -11.45 11.80 -4.60
N LEU A 194 -11.03 11.11 -3.56
CA LEU A 194 -9.88 11.45 -2.73
C LEU A 194 -8.80 10.36 -2.73
N THR A 195 -9.06 9.27 -3.43
CA THR A 195 -8.06 8.24 -3.67
C THR A 195 -8.07 7.83 -5.12
N ALA A 196 -6.90 7.54 -5.64
CA ALA A 196 -6.71 6.99 -6.97
C ALA A 196 -5.82 5.76 -6.88
N PHE A 197 -6.13 4.76 -7.67
CA PHE A 197 -5.38 3.52 -7.79
C PHE A 197 -5.19 3.22 -9.26
N ALA A 198 -3.99 2.77 -9.63
CA ALA A 198 -3.71 2.25 -10.96
C ALA A 198 -2.88 0.98 -10.82
N TRP A 199 -3.03 0.03 -11.75
CA TRP A 199 -2.29 -1.22 -11.66
C TRP A 199 -1.68 -1.67 -12.97
N ILE A 200 -0.59 -2.39 -12.83
CA ILE A 200 0.23 -2.95 -13.91
C ILE A 200 0.26 -4.46 -13.73
N ASP A 201 -0.04 -5.21 -14.78
CA ASP A 201 0.16 -6.65 -14.83
C ASP A 201 1.64 -6.95 -15.19
N ARG A 202 2.21 -7.95 -14.52
CA ARG A 202 3.57 -8.42 -14.78
C ARG A 202 3.61 -9.59 -15.73
#